data_b2b4b508e1669582c4bf638dabaca00d
#
_entry.id   b2b4b508e1669582c4bf638dabaca00d
#
_cell.length_a   1.000
_cell.length_b   1.000
_cell.length_c   1.000
_cell.angle_alpha   90.00
_cell.angle_beta   90.00
_cell.angle_gamma   90.00
#
_symmetry.space_group_name_H-M   'P 1'
#
loop_
_entity.id
_entity.type
_entity.pdbx_description
1 polymer ?
#
loop_
_entity_poly.entity_id
_entity_poly.type
_entity_poly.pdbx_seq_one_letter_code
_entity_poly.pdbx_strand_id
1 'polypeptide(L)'
;KTAYEIGVRLVGSEMCIRDRINIIMSSFGRLYKVTTFGESHCNSVGVVIDGCPSNLDLTEDDIQSQLDRRRPGQSKISTERKENDKVKILSGTERGKTLGSPIGAIVKNRDMRPEDYKFDKNSYLVRPSHADLTYHLKYGIHASSGGGRSSARETIGRVIAGTIAEKWMSEKYNIDIVAWVSSVGNINFDIFNDKYKNLYQTLTRQDVDRTIVRCPDENIAKEMIKYIEHLKEDGNTTGGIITVSYTHLTLPTKRIV
;
A
#
# COMPACT_ATOMS: atom_id res chain seq x y z
N LYS A 1 -31.94 -25.25 5.50
CA LYS A 1 -30.93 -25.07 4.46
C LYS A 1 -29.71 -25.89 4.82
N THR A 2 -29.14 -26.63 3.86
CA THR A 2 -27.98 -27.48 4.06
C THR A 2 -26.71 -26.63 4.23
N ALA A 3 -25.69 -27.16 4.90
CA ALA A 3 -24.39 -26.46 5.05
C ALA A 3 -23.78 -26.05 3.70
N TYR A 4 -24.09 -26.81 2.63
CA TYR A 4 -23.66 -26.51 1.26
C TYR A 4 -24.35 -25.26 0.70
N GLU A 5 -25.67 -25.12 0.90
CA GLU A 5 -26.41 -23.94 0.45
C GLU A 5 -25.97 -22.68 1.19
N ILE A 6 -25.59 -22.81 2.46
CA ILE A 6 -25.03 -21.70 3.25
C ILE A 6 -23.64 -21.32 2.73
N GLY A 7 -22.80 -22.31 2.40
CA GLY A 7 -21.45 -22.07 1.86
C GLY A 7 -21.46 -21.37 0.50
N VAL A 8 -22.34 -21.79 -0.42
CA VAL A 8 -22.45 -21.18 -1.76
C VAL A 8 -23.01 -19.76 -1.68
N ARG A 9 -23.93 -19.49 -0.77
CA ARG A 9 -24.46 -18.14 -0.54
C ARG A 9 -23.46 -17.20 0.11
N LEU A 10 -22.62 -17.72 1.01
CA LEU A 10 -21.56 -16.94 1.64
C LEU A 10 -20.46 -16.52 0.66
N VAL A 11 -20.18 -17.34 -0.35
CA VAL A 11 -19.17 -17.03 -1.38
C VAL A 11 -19.72 -16.07 -2.46
N GLY A 12 -21.05 -16.05 -2.66
CA GLY A 12 -21.70 -15.18 -3.67
C GLY A 12 -22.32 -13.91 -3.06
N SER A 13 -23.63 -14.00 -2.81
CA SER A 13 -24.45 -12.82 -2.46
C SER A 13 -24.43 -12.46 -0.98
N GLU A 14 -24.30 -13.43 -0.08
CA GLU A 14 -24.39 -13.15 1.36
C GLU A 14 -23.10 -12.57 1.95
N MET A 15 -21.95 -12.91 1.40
CA MET A 15 -20.71 -12.21 1.73
C MET A 15 -20.80 -10.74 1.34
N CYS A 16 -21.34 -10.43 0.17
CA CYS A 16 -21.57 -9.05 -0.26
C CYS A 16 -22.64 -8.34 0.56
N ILE A 17 -23.66 -9.06 1.09
CA ILE A 17 -24.72 -8.47 1.93
C ILE A 17 -24.22 -8.23 3.36
N ARG A 18 -23.48 -9.16 3.96
CA ARG A 18 -22.81 -8.93 5.24
C ARG A 18 -21.83 -7.78 5.15
N ASP A 19 -21.11 -7.72 4.06
CA ASP A 19 -20.23 -6.64 3.77
C ASP A 19 -20.97 -5.32 3.67
N ARG A 20 -22.16 -5.25 3.12
CA ARG A 20 -22.98 -4.04 3.07
C ARG A 20 -23.46 -3.55 4.43
N ILE A 21 -23.72 -4.44 5.38
CA ILE A 21 -24.21 -4.07 6.70
C ILE A 21 -23.07 -3.67 7.66
N ASN A 22 -21.87 -4.22 7.46
CA ASN A 22 -20.73 -3.97 8.36
C ASN A 22 -19.69 -3.01 7.82
N ILE A 23 -19.82 -2.47 6.59
CA ILE A 23 -18.61 -2.11 5.96
C ILE A 23 -18.68 -1.03 4.95
N ILE A 24 -18.76 0.05 5.47
CA ILE A 24 -18.12 1.19 4.87
C ILE A 24 -16.88 1.45 5.72
N MET A 25 -15.91 0.56 5.67
CA MET A 25 -14.74 0.76 6.51
C MET A 25 -13.49 0.96 5.67
N SER A 26 -12.97 2.18 5.71
CA SER A 26 -11.57 2.47 5.39
C SER A 26 -10.65 2.11 6.54
N SER A 27 -11.09 1.19 7.41
CA SER A 27 -10.39 0.76 8.62
C SER A 27 -10.11 -0.73 8.58
N PHE A 28 -8.93 -1.14 9.05
CA PHE A 28 -8.52 -2.53 9.17
C PHE A 28 -7.60 -2.70 10.39
N GLY A 29 -7.36 -3.96 10.80
CA GLY A 29 -6.63 -4.30 12.00
C GLY A 29 -7.54 -4.50 13.22
N ARG A 30 -7.05 -5.25 14.22
CA ARG A 30 -7.77 -5.52 15.47
C ARG A 30 -7.17 -4.77 16.64
N LEU A 31 -5.93 -5.07 16.99
CA LEU A 31 -5.18 -4.42 18.09
C LEU A 31 -4.51 -3.13 17.60
N TYR A 32 -3.86 -3.19 16.46
CA TYR A 32 -3.32 -2.05 15.73
C TYR A 32 -4.29 -1.72 14.60
N LYS A 33 -5.14 -0.73 14.84
CA LYS A 33 -6.23 -0.36 13.93
C LYS A 33 -5.84 0.84 13.10
N VAL A 34 -5.99 0.70 11.80
CA VAL A 34 -5.63 1.73 10.82
C VAL A 34 -6.87 2.20 10.09
N THR A 35 -7.13 3.49 10.10
CA THR A 35 -8.20 4.13 9.34
C THR A 35 -7.60 5.14 8.38
N THR A 36 -7.68 4.88 7.08
CA THR A 36 -7.22 5.81 6.04
C THR A 36 -8.33 6.73 5.58
N PHE A 37 -8.01 7.98 5.28
CA PHE A 37 -8.95 8.99 4.83
C PHE A 37 -8.33 9.93 3.79
N GLY A 38 -9.17 10.77 3.19
CA GLY A 38 -8.78 11.73 2.17
C GLY A 38 -8.78 11.12 0.76
N GLU A 39 -8.63 11.96 -0.23
CA GLU A 39 -8.77 11.63 -1.65
C GLU A 39 -7.65 12.23 -2.48
N SER A 40 -7.41 11.66 -3.67
CA SER A 40 -6.21 11.96 -4.47
C SER A 40 -6.09 13.40 -4.95
N HIS A 41 -7.21 14.09 -5.17
CA HIS A 41 -7.26 15.48 -5.64
C HIS A 41 -7.97 16.43 -4.65
N CYS A 42 -8.21 15.98 -3.42
CA CYS A 42 -8.58 16.85 -2.30
C CYS A 42 -7.33 17.40 -1.60
N ASN A 43 -7.51 18.25 -0.59
CA ASN A 43 -6.41 18.96 0.10
C ASN A 43 -5.33 18.03 0.67
N SER A 44 -5.72 16.85 1.16
CA SER A 44 -4.80 15.90 1.79
C SER A 44 -5.32 14.48 1.77
N VAL A 45 -4.41 13.54 1.98
CA VAL A 45 -4.69 12.16 2.39
C VAL A 45 -4.05 11.94 3.75
N GLY A 46 -4.61 11.03 4.54
CA GLY A 46 -4.09 10.79 5.89
C GLY A 46 -4.52 9.47 6.47
N VAL A 47 -4.14 9.30 7.72
CA VAL A 47 -4.40 8.08 8.50
C VAL A 47 -4.62 8.43 9.97
N VAL A 48 -5.51 7.67 10.60
CA VAL A 48 -5.61 7.57 12.05
C VAL A 48 -5.23 6.16 12.45
N ILE A 49 -4.32 6.04 13.39
CA ILE A 49 -3.78 4.77 13.89
C ILE A 49 -4.11 4.69 15.37
N ASP A 50 -4.83 3.65 15.76
CA ASP A 50 -5.16 3.36 17.14
C ASP A 50 -4.50 2.05 17.60
N GLY A 51 -4.16 1.94 18.88
CA GLY A 51 -3.50 0.78 19.45
C GLY A 51 -1.98 0.72 19.20
N CYS A 52 -1.36 1.85 18.84
CA CYS A 52 0.10 1.94 18.84
C CYS A 52 0.62 1.96 20.28
N PRO A 53 1.60 1.11 20.65
CA PRO A 53 2.20 1.15 21.98
C PRO A 53 2.80 2.52 22.31
N SER A 54 2.77 2.89 23.58
CA SER A 54 3.43 4.10 24.07
C SER A 54 4.96 3.91 24.14
N ASN A 55 5.68 5.03 24.20
CA ASN A 55 7.14 5.07 24.39
C ASN A 55 7.98 4.57 23.19
N LEU A 56 7.38 4.39 22.03
CA LEU A 56 8.13 4.17 20.79
C LEU A 56 8.72 5.50 20.34
N ASP A 57 10.01 5.53 20.04
CA ASP A 57 10.64 6.69 19.42
C ASP A 57 10.08 6.86 18.00
N LEU A 58 9.46 8.00 17.73
CA LEU A 58 8.78 8.27 16.46
C LEU A 58 8.86 9.73 16.08
N THR A 59 9.45 9.98 14.92
CA THR A 59 9.55 11.29 14.30
C THR A 59 8.94 11.27 12.90
N GLU A 60 8.73 12.45 12.33
CA GLU A 60 8.30 12.57 10.93
C GLU A 60 9.34 12.01 9.96
N ASP A 61 10.64 12.09 10.27
CA ASP A 61 11.73 11.58 9.44
C ASP A 61 11.73 10.05 9.33
N ASP A 62 11.35 9.35 10.40
CA ASP A 62 11.18 7.89 10.37
C ASP A 62 10.18 7.49 9.28
N ILE A 63 9.05 8.20 9.22
CA ILE A 63 7.98 7.95 8.28
C ILE A 63 8.35 8.44 6.88
N GLN A 64 9.01 9.61 6.80
CA GLN A 64 9.36 10.25 5.54
C GLN A 64 10.24 9.36 4.66
N SER A 65 11.18 8.63 5.26
CA SER A 65 12.06 7.70 4.55
C SER A 65 11.28 6.67 3.72
N GLN A 66 10.18 6.14 4.23
CA GLN A 66 9.33 5.18 3.53
C GLN A 66 8.39 5.85 2.53
N LEU A 67 7.92 7.04 2.83
CA LEU A 67 7.13 7.83 1.88
C LEU A 67 7.96 8.26 0.68
N ASP A 68 9.24 8.59 0.87
CA ASP A 68 10.15 8.88 -0.22
C ASP A 68 10.36 7.68 -1.15
N ARG A 69 10.39 6.46 -0.61
CA ARG A 69 10.41 5.23 -1.41
C ARG A 69 9.11 5.01 -2.17
N ARG A 70 7.98 5.46 -1.65
CA ARG A 70 6.64 5.29 -2.25
C ARG A 70 6.30 6.39 -3.24
N ARG A 71 6.77 7.62 -3.07
CA ARG A 71 6.32 8.80 -3.82
C ARG A 71 6.28 8.58 -5.34
N PRO A 72 5.36 9.23 -6.08
CA PRO A 72 5.31 9.16 -7.53
C PRO A 72 6.46 9.93 -8.18
N GLY A 73 6.74 9.66 -9.46
CA GLY A 73 7.71 10.45 -10.24
C GLY A 73 9.17 10.12 -9.94
N GLN A 74 9.50 8.94 -9.40
CA GLN A 74 10.86 8.55 -9.05
C GLN A 74 11.71 8.09 -10.26
N SER A 75 11.07 7.69 -11.35
CA SER A 75 11.75 7.15 -12.52
C SER A 75 10.95 7.36 -13.80
N LYS A 76 11.59 7.15 -14.95
CA LYS A 76 10.97 7.24 -16.28
C LYS A 76 9.83 6.22 -16.50
N ILE A 77 9.86 5.10 -15.78
CA ILE A 77 8.83 4.06 -15.85
C ILE A 77 7.66 4.31 -14.90
N SER A 78 7.72 5.33 -14.06
CA SER A 78 6.64 5.72 -13.15
C SER A 78 5.78 6.85 -13.73
N THR A 79 4.73 7.24 -12.98
CA THR A 79 3.85 8.36 -13.35
C THR A 79 4.59 9.70 -13.40
N GLU A 80 4.11 10.63 -14.23
CA GLU A 80 4.65 11.99 -14.34
C GLU A 80 4.28 12.90 -13.16
N ARG A 81 3.30 12.50 -12.34
CA ARG A 81 2.88 13.25 -11.16
C ARG A 81 4.07 13.47 -10.22
N LYS A 82 4.25 14.72 -9.77
CA LYS A 82 5.33 15.08 -8.84
C LYS A 82 4.76 15.52 -7.50
N GLU A 83 5.08 14.78 -6.46
CA GLU A 83 4.66 15.07 -5.10
C GLU A 83 5.85 14.92 -4.14
N ASN A 84 5.91 15.76 -3.15
CA ASN A 84 6.96 15.67 -2.11
C ASN A 84 6.56 14.73 -0.97
N ASP A 85 5.27 14.38 -0.90
CA ASP A 85 4.67 13.49 0.11
C ASP A 85 5.15 13.76 1.55
N LYS A 86 5.32 15.04 1.90
CA LYS A 86 5.76 15.42 3.25
C LYS A 86 4.69 15.10 4.27
N VAL A 87 5.03 14.20 5.18
CA VAL A 87 4.16 13.83 6.29
C VAL A 87 4.16 14.91 7.37
N LYS A 88 3.02 15.04 8.03
CA LYS A 88 2.86 15.81 9.27
C LYS A 88 2.11 14.98 10.28
N ILE A 89 2.71 14.77 11.44
CA ILE A 89 2.04 14.13 12.58
C ILE A 89 1.22 15.22 13.29
N LEU A 90 -0.05 14.93 13.56
CA LEU A 90 -0.99 15.87 14.16
C LEU A 90 -1.29 15.55 15.62
N SER A 91 -1.16 14.29 16.02
CA SER A 91 -1.48 13.81 17.38
C SER A 91 -0.80 12.48 17.68
N GLY A 92 -0.84 12.08 18.93
CA GLY A 92 -0.38 10.76 19.38
C GLY A 92 1.11 10.67 19.65
N THR A 93 1.85 11.78 19.53
CA THR A 93 3.28 11.87 19.86
C THR A 93 3.59 13.11 20.67
N GLU A 94 4.54 13.02 21.57
CA GLU A 94 5.11 14.14 22.32
C GLU A 94 6.61 13.93 22.53
N ARG A 95 7.43 14.96 22.28
CA ARG A 95 8.89 14.92 22.42
C ARG A 95 9.54 13.75 21.71
N GLY A 96 9.03 13.41 20.51
CA GLY A 96 9.55 12.32 19.68
C GLY A 96 9.17 10.92 20.16
N LYS A 97 8.18 10.78 21.05
CA LYS A 97 7.70 9.48 21.53
C LYS A 97 6.19 9.33 21.37
N THR A 98 5.74 8.11 21.09
CA THR A 98 4.31 7.78 21.04
C THR A 98 3.70 7.81 22.44
N LEU A 99 2.45 8.28 22.53
CA LEU A 99 1.71 8.42 23.79
C LEU A 99 0.80 7.22 24.11
N GLY A 100 0.58 6.32 23.14
CA GLY A 100 -0.46 5.26 23.26
C GLY A 100 -1.87 5.76 22.91
N SER A 101 -2.07 7.05 22.70
CA SER A 101 -3.28 7.63 22.13
C SER A 101 -3.27 7.57 20.60
N PRO A 102 -4.42 7.76 19.93
CA PRO A 102 -4.48 7.70 18.48
C PRO A 102 -3.50 8.64 17.78
N ILE A 103 -2.72 8.09 16.85
CA ILE A 103 -1.80 8.86 16.02
C ILE A 103 -2.54 9.32 14.77
N GLY A 104 -2.66 10.62 14.60
CA GLY A 104 -3.16 11.24 13.37
C GLY A 104 -2.01 11.76 12.53
N ALA A 105 -1.96 11.37 11.24
CA ALA A 105 -0.95 11.88 10.32
C ALA A 105 -1.55 12.20 8.95
N ILE A 106 -1.04 13.24 8.30
CA ILE A 106 -1.50 13.70 6.99
C ILE A 106 -0.34 13.98 6.04
N VAL A 107 -0.64 13.87 4.74
CA VAL A 107 0.20 14.36 3.64
C VAL A 107 -0.65 15.26 2.75
N LYS A 108 -0.21 16.50 2.54
CA LYS A 108 -0.89 17.46 1.67
C LYS A 108 -0.70 17.07 0.20
N ASN A 109 -1.75 17.19 -0.59
CA ASN A 109 -1.68 17.09 -2.03
C ASN A 109 -1.22 18.43 -2.60
N ARG A 110 -0.27 18.40 -3.53
CA ARG A 110 0.24 19.61 -4.22
C ARG A 110 -0.13 19.63 -5.69
N ASP A 111 0.02 18.52 -6.40
CA ASP A 111 -0.36 18.37 -7.80
C ASP A 111 -1.82 17.91 -7.91
N MET A 112 -2.72 18.85 -7.62
CA MET A 112 -4.16 18.64 -7.71
C MET A 112 -4.68 19.16 -9.05
N ARG A 113 -5.33 18.31 -9.84
CA ARG A 113 -5.93 18.65 -11.14
C ARG A 113 -7.39 18.24 -11.19
N PRO A 114 -8.27 18.83 -10.38
CA PRO A 114 -9.68 18.44 -10.36
C PRO A 114 -10.38 18.75 -11.70
N GLU A 115 -9.87 19.71 -12.46
CA GLU A 115 -10.42 20.10 -13.76
C GLU A 115 -10.34 18.98 -14.80
N ASP A 116 -9.27 18.18 -14.78
CA ASP A 116 -9.06 17.06 -15.70
C ASP A 116 -10.11 15.94 -15.54
N TYR A 117 -10.90 15.99 -14.49
CA TYR A 117 -11.90 14.97 -14.12
C TYR A 117 -13.35 15.52 -14.10
N LYS A 118 -13.57 16.69 -14.66
CA LYS A 118 -14.91 17.23 -14.85
C LYS A 118 -15.57 16.50 -16.01
N PHE A 119 -16.32 15.46 -15.67
CA PHE A 119 -17.21 14.78 -16.61
C PHE A 119 -18.55 15.51 -16.64
N ASP A 120 -19.16 15.57 -17.82
CA ASP A 120 -20.52 16.05 -17.99
C ASP A 120 -21.46 15.25 -17.07
N LYS A 121 -22.37 15.92 -16.37
CA LYS A 121 -23.22 15.32 -15.32
C LYS A 121 -24.02 14.08 -15.79
N ASN A 122 -24.12 13.87 -17.10
CA ASN A 122 -24.87 12.79 -17.71
C ASN A 122 -24.02 11.67 -18.33
N SER A 123 -22.68 11.77 -18.35
CA SER A 123 -21.82 10.73 -18.90
C SER A 123 -20.80 10.25 -17.87
N TYR A 124 -21.11 9.13 -17.26
CA TYR A 124 -20.15 8.43 -16.40
C TYR A 124 -19.28 7.51 -17.26
N LEU A 125 -18.04 7.93 -17.46
CA LEU A 125 -17.04 7.08 -18.09
C LEU A 125 -16.15 6.44 -17.01
N VAL A 126 -16.24 5.14 -16.93
CA VAL A 126 -15.38 4.33 -16.06
C VAL A 126 -14.01 4.22 -16.72
N ARG A 127 -12.97 4.60 -16.01
CA ARG A 127 -11.60 4.44 -16.52
C ARG A 127 -11.22 2.95 -16.51
N PRO A 128 -10.77 2.38 -17.65
CA PRO A 128 -10.27 1.01 -17.70
C PRO A 128 -9.13 0.80 -16.69
N SER A 129 -9.02 -0.40 -16.13
CA SER A 129 -7.97 -0.80 -15.17
C SER A 129 -7.92 0.01 -13.86
N HIS A 130 -8.96 0.80 -13.56
CA HIS A 130 -9.11 1.52 -12.29
C HIS A 130 -10.30 0.98 -11.50
N ALA A 131 -10.32 1.25 -10.20
CA ALA A 131 -11.40 0.80 -9.31
C ALA A 131 -12.67 1.70 -9.37
N ASP A 132 -12.83 2.52 -10.40
CA ASP A 132 -13.94 3.47 -10.52
C ASP A 132 -15.30 2.75 -10.54
N LEU A 133 -15.43 1.71 -11.36
CA LEU A 133 -16.65 0.93 -11.46
C LEU A 133 -17.00 0.25 -10.14
N THR A 134 -16.04 -0.38 -9.49
CA THR A 134 -16.26 -1.08 -8.21
C THR A 134 -16.65 -0.12 -7.11
N TYR A 135 -16.08 1.08 -7.07
CA TYR A 135 -16.49 2.14 -6.14
C TYR A 135 -17.90 2.64 -6.43
N HIS A 136 -18.23 2.86 -7.70
CA HIS A 136 -19.58 3.25 -8.09
C HIS A 136 -20.63 2.21 -7.70
N LEU A 137 -20.36 0.93 -8.01
CA LEU A 137 -21.26 -0.17 -7.64
C LEU A 137 -21.42 -0.32 -6.13
N LYS A 138 -20.38 -0.03 -5.36
CA LYS A 138 -20.39 -0.15 -3.91
C LYS A 138 -21.07 1.03 -3.21
N TYR A 139 -20.80 2.24 -3.65
CA TYR A 139 -21.20 3.46 -2.94
C TYR A 139 -22.33 4.24 -3.65
N GLY A 140 -22.61 3.94 -4.91
CA GLY A 140 -23.66 4.60 -5.70
C GLY A 140 -23.33 6.03 -6.13
N ILE A 141 -22.11 6.50 -5.86
CA ILE A 141 -21.67 7.86 -6.15
C ILE A 141 -20.20 7.88 -6.59
N HIS A 142 -19.87 8.88 -7.39
CA HIS A 142 -18.47 9.14 -7.81
C HIS A 142 -17.84 10.24 -6.98
N ALA A 143 -16.54 10.11 -6.73
CA ALA A 143 -15.76 11.24 -6.30
C ALA A 143 -15.55 12.20 -7.49
N SER A 144 -15.94 13.45 -7.32
CA SER A 144 -15.76 14.51 -8.33
C SER A 144 -14.28 14.90 -8.51
N SER A 145 -13.40 14.43 -7.65
CA SER A 145 -11.98 14.77 -7.58
C SER A 145 -11.10 13.60 -8.02
N GLY A 146 -11.17 13.22 -9.29
CA GLY A 146 -10.20 12.34 -9.91
C GLY A 146 -10.02 10.96 -9.29
N GLY A 147 -11.07 10.15 -9.30
CA GLY A 147 -11.04 8.79 -8.79
C GLY A 147 -11.03 8.67 -7.26
N GLY A 148 -10.95 9.78 -6.54
CA GLY A 148 -11.09 9.80 -5.08
C GLY A 148 -10.19 8.78 -4.37
N ARG A 149 -10.82 7.85 -3.67
CA ARG A 149 -10.13 6.75 -2.96
C ARG A 149 -9.76 5.56 -3.83
N SER A 150 -10.20 5.50 -5.09
CA SER A 150 -9.73 4.49 -6.04
C SER A 150 -8.32 4.76 -6.58
N SER A 151 -7.72 5.87 -6.20
CA SER A 151 -6.35 6.25 -6.56
C SER A 151 -5.31 5.54 -5.68
N ALA A 152 -4.16 5.19 -6.28
CA ALA A 152 -3.01 4.65 -5.55
C ALA A 152 -2.46 5.60 -4.47
N ARG A 153 -2.87 6.87 -4.46
CA ARG A 153 -2.49 7.83 -3.44
C ARG A 153 -3.03 7.47 -2.04
N GLU A 154 -4.10 6.72 -1.97
CA GLU A 154 -4.65 6.18 -0.71
C GLU A 154 -3.61 5.33 0.06
N THR A 155 -2.66 4.71 -0.65
CA THR A 155 -1.60 3.91 -0.03
C THR A 155 -0.64 4.70 0.85
N ILE A 156 -0.62 6.04 0.78
CA ILE A 156 0.15 6.89 1.70
C ILE A 156 -0.20 6.56 3.16
N GLY A 157 -1.49 6.50 3.49
CA GLY A 157 -1.94 6.15 4.84
C GLY A 157 -1.47 4.77 5.29
N ARG A 158 -1.44 3.80 4.36
CA ARG A 158 -0.93 2.45 4.62
C ARG A 158 0.56 2.43 4.86
N VAL A 159 1.33 3.20 4.08
CA VAL A 159 2.78 3.31 4.26
C VAL A 159 3.12 3.97 5.60
N ILE A 160 2.42 5.04 5.99
CA ILE A 160 2.62 5.68 7.30
C ILE A 160 2.38 4.66 8.42
N ALA A 161 1.23 3.98 8.40
CA ALA A 161 0.89 3.00 9.43
C ALA A 161 1.85 1.80 9.42
N GLY A 162 2.23 1.32 8.24
CA GLY A 162 3.18 0.22 8.07
C GLY A 162 4.56 0.56 8.63
N THR A 163 5.04 1.78 8.41
CA THR A 163 6.34 2.24 8.93
C THR A 163 6.38 2.23 10.46
N ILE A 164 5.32 2.72 11.11
CA ILE A 164 5.24 2.74 12.58
C ILE A 164 5.18 1.32 13.14
N ALA A 165 4.37 0.45 12.52
CA ALA A 165 4.27 -0.96 12.93
C ALA A 165 5.60 -1.70 12.72
N GLU A 166 6.25 -1.50 11.58
CA GLU A 166 7.55 -2.10 11.26
C GLU A 166 8.62 -1.67 12.27
N LYS A 167 8.72 -0.36 12.55
CA LYS A 167 9.66 0.16 13.54
C LYS A 167 9.48 -0.50 14.91
N TRP A 168 8.24 -0.58 15.38
CA TRP A 168 7.94 -1.23 16.65
C TRP A 168 8.30 -2.72 16.66
N MET A 169 8.00 -3.45 15.57
CA MET A 169 8.33 -4.86 15.44
C MET A 169 9.84 -5.09 15.36
N SER A 170 10.56 -4.24 14.65
CA SER A 170 12.02 -4.32 14.58
C SER A 170 12.67 -4.06 15.94
N GLU A 171 12.29 -2.97 16.63
CA GLU A 171 12.88 -2.63 17.92
C GLU A 171 12.52 -3.62 19.05
N LYS A 172 11.28 -4.12 19.05
CA LYS A 172 10.81 -4.98 20.14
C LYS A 172 11.09 -6.46 19.95
N TYR A 173 11.07 -6.92 18.70
CA TYR A 173 11.13 -8.36 18.37
C TYR A 173 12.22 -8.71 17.36
N ASN A 174 13.00 -7.74 16.92
CA ASN A 174 14.03 -7.92 15.89
C ASN A 174 13.46 -8.56 14.61
N ILE A 175 12.26 -8.08 14.19
CA ILE A 175 11.59 -8.55 12.99
C ILE A 175 11.87 -7.59 11.85
N ASP A 176 12.48 -8.09 10.78
CA ASP A 176 12.68 -7.36 9.55
C ASP A 176 11.70 -7.84 8.47
N ILE A 177 11.21 -6.90 7.68
CA ILE A 177 10.32 -7.16 6.55
C ILE A 177 10.94 -6.59 5.28
N VAL A 178 11.13 -7.45 4.28
CA VAL A 178 11.69 -7.07 2.98
C VAL A 178 10.75 -7.52 1.87
N ALA A 179 10.40 -6.60 0.99
CA ALA A 179 9.58 -6.87 -0.17
C ALA A 179 10.31 -6.49 -1.46
N TRP A 180 10.21 -7.30 -2.50
CA TRP A 180 10.82 -7.07 -3.79
C TRP A 180 9.91 -7.49 -4.93
N VAL A 181 10.16 -6.95 -6.13
CA VAL A 181 9.50 -7.39 -7.36
C VAL A 181 10.18 -8.66 -7.84
N SER A 182 9.44 -9.76 -7.84
CA SER A 182 9.92 -11.07 -8.30
C SER A 182 9.52 -11.38 -9.73
N SER A 183 8.48 -10.73 -10.29
CA SER A 183 8.21 -10.85 -11.70
C SER A 183 7.57 -9.59 -12.30
N VAL A 184 7.84 -9.37 -13.59
CA VAL A 184 7.12 -8.42 -14.45
C VAL A 184 6.83 -9.15 -15.76
N GLY A 185 5.53 -9.38 -16.04
CA GLY A 185 5.13 -10.24 -17.16
C GLY A 185 5.76 -11.63 -17.05
N ASN A 186 6.49 -12.02 -18.08
CA ASN A 186 7.17 -13.32 -18.17
C ASN A 186 8.62 -13.28 -17.64
N ILE A 187 9.11 -12.12 -17.22
CA ILE A 187 10.47 -11.97 -16.69
C ILE A 187 10.44 -12.24 -15.20
N ASN A 188 11.13 -13.27 -14.75
CA ASN A 188 11.06 -13.74 -13.36
C ASN A 188 12.42 -13.70 -12.68
N PHE A 189 12.42 -13.22 -11.44
CA PHE A 189 13.48 -13.39 -10.47
C PHE A 189 13.06 -14.49 -9.48
N ASP A 190 13.56 -15.70 -9.70
CA ASP A 190 13.29 -16.82 -8.81
C ASP A 190 14.36 -16.91 -7.72
N ILE A 191 14.04 -16.37 -6.54
CA ILE A 191 14.94 -16.39 -5.39
C ILE A 191 15.24 -17.80 -4.87
N PHE A 192 14.39 -18.79 -5.20
CA PHE A 192 14.59 -20.18 -4.80
C PHE A 192 15.49 -20.96 -5.76
N ASN A 193 15.89 -20.34 -6.89
CA ASN A 193 16.91 -20.89 -7.77
C ASN A 193 18.23 -21.06 -6.99
N ASP A 194 18.98 -22.13 -7.27
CA ASP A 194 20.24 -22.44 -6.58
C ASP A 194 21.24 -21.28 -6.62
N LYS A 195 21.25 -20.47 -7.67
CA LYS A 195 22.05 -19.25 -7.80
C LYS A 195 21.79 -18.26 -6.66
N TYR A 196 20.56 -18.20 -6.12
CA TYR A 196 20.12 -17.22 -5.13
C TYR A 196 19.81 -17.84 -3.77
N LYS A 197 20.09 -19.14 -3.57
CA LYS A 197 19.70 -19.91 -2.38
C LYS A 197 20.08 -19.29 -1.04
N ASN A 198 21.17 -18.54 -1.00
CA ASN A 198 21.60 -17.83 0.21
C ASN A 198 21.10 -16.39 0.28
N LEU A 199 20.65 -15.83 -0.84
CA LEU A 199 20.27 -14.42 -0.92
C LEU A 199 19.01 -14.12 -0.11
N TYR A 200 18.02 -15.02 -0.10
CA TYR A 200 16.76 -14.79 0.62
C TYR A 200 16.94 -14.64 2.13
N GLN A 201 18.03 -15.22 2.70
CA GLN A 201 18.33 -15.11 4.14
C GLN A 201 19.05 -13.82 4.50
N THR A 202 19.76 -13.23 3.54
CA THR A 202 20.61 -12.05 3.73
C THR A 202 20.07 -10.81 3.02
N LEU A 203 18.98 -10.94 2.24
CA LEU A 203 18.42 -9.87 1.45
C LEU A 203 17.95 -8.73 2.33
N THR A 204 18.53 -7.57 2.10
CA THR A 204 18.17 -6.34 2.79
C THR A 204 17.30 -5.42 1.92
N ARG A 205 16.64 -4.46 2.55
CA ARG A 205 15.94 -3.41 1.84
C ARG A 205 16.87 -2.59 0.92
N GLN A 206 18.11 -2.39 1.35
CA GLN A 206 19.11 -1.66 0.55
C GLN A 206 19.43 -2.39 -0.75
N ASP A 207 19.50 -3.73 -0.72
CA ASP A 207 19.73 -4.53 -1.93
C ASP A 207 18.58 -4.39 -2.92
N VAL A 208 17.34 -4.36 -2.43
CA VAL A 208 16.16 -4.15 -3.25
C VAL A 208 16.12 -2.74 -3.84
N ASP A 209 16.52 -1.75 -3.08
CA ASP A 209 16.45 -0.34 -3.47
C ASP A 209 17.53 0.09 -4.49
N ARG A 210 18.52 -0.77 -4.78
CA ARG A 210 19.53 -0.52 -5.82
C ARG A 210 18.94 -0.38 -7.21
N THR A 211 17.84 -1.03 -7.48
CA THR A 211 17.18 -1.00 -8.79
C THR A 211 15.86 -0.23 -8.74
N ILE A 212 15.53 0.48 -9.82
CA ILE A 212 14.30 1.29 -9.89
C ILE A 212 13.03 0.45 -9.90
N VAL A 213 13.11 -0.81 -10.36
CA VAL A 213 12.00 -1.77 -10.35
C VAL A 213 11.92 -2.57 -9.05
N ARG A 214 12.85 -2.34 -8.10
CA ARG A 214 12.87 -3.06 -6.84
C ARG A 214 13.10 -4.57 -6.98
N CYS A 215 13.85 -5.01 -7.99
CA CYS A 215 14.31 -6.37 -8.17
C CYS A 215 15.76 -6.49 -7.69
N PRO A 216 16.10 -7.48 -6.83
CA PRO A 216 17.45 -7.60 -6.26
C PRO A 216 18.55 -7.94 -7.26
N ASP A 217 18.22 -8.57 -8.38
CA ASP A 217 19.18 -8.88 -9.44
C ASP A 217 19.20 -7.77 -10.49
N GLU A 218 20.35 -7.14 -10.70
CA GLU A 218 20.51 -6.01 -11.61
C GLU A 218 20.28 -6.36 -13.08
N ASN A 219 20.62 -7.60 -13.49
CA ASN A 219 20.46 -8.00 -14.89
C ASN A 219 18.97 -8.24 -15.21
N ILE A 220 18.29 -8.97 -14.32
CA ILE A 220 16.85 -9.19 -14.43
C ILE A 220 16.10 -7.85 -14.33
N ALA A 221 16.54 -6.96 -13.44
CA ALA A 221 15.97 -5.62 -13.32
C ALA A 221 16.07 -4.82 -14.64
N LYS A 222 17.21 -4.90 -15.33
CA LYS A 222 17.37 -4.26 -16.66
C LYS A 222 16.43 -4.82 -17.72
N GLU A 223 16.20 -6.13 -17.71
CA GLU A 223 15.24 -6.78 -18.61
C GLU A 223 13.81 -6.33 -18.30
N MET A 224 13.43 -6.31 -17.01
CA MET A 224 12.12 -5.81 -16.56
C MET A 224 11.90 -4.36 -16.98
N ILE A 225 12.90 -3.49 -16.82
CA ILE A 225 12.82 -2.08 -17.22
C ILE A 225 12.57 -1.95 -18.72
N LYS A 226 13.36 -2.62 -19.55
CA LYS A 226 13.20 -2.60 -21.00
C LYS A 226 11.82 -3.08 -21.41
N TYR A 227 11.32 -4.12 -20.77
CA TYR A 227 9.98 -4.65 -21.06
C TYR A 227 8.88 -3.65 -20.69
N ILE A 228 8.98 -2.98 -19.54
CA ILE A 228 8.03 -1.95 -19.12
C ILE A 228 8.08 -0.73 -20.08
N GLU A 229 9.26 -0.31 -20.50
CA GLU A 229 9.43 0.80 -21.45
C GLU A 229 8.76 0.47 -22.79
N HIS A 230 8.98 -0.74 -23.32
CA HIS A 230 8.31 -1.19 -24.54
C HIS A 230 6.79 -1.21 -24.42
N LEU A 231 6.25 -1.76 -23.33
CA LEU A 231 4.81 -1.76 -23.10
C LEU A 231 4.23 -0.33 -22.98
N LYS A 232 5.00 0.59 -22.40
CA LYS A 232 4.61 2.00 -22.27
C LYS A 232 4.54 2.67 -23.66
N GLU A 233 5.49 2.38 -24.55
CA GLU A 233 5.50 2.87 -25.93
C GLU A 233 4.29 2.34 -26.72
N ASP A 234 3.94 1.09 -26.51
CA ASP A 234 2.76 0.45 -27.12
C ASP A 234 1.42 0.87 -26.50
N GLY A 235 1.43 1.69 -25.43
CA GLY A 235 0.23 2.04 -24.67
C GLY A 235 -0.41 0.84 -23.96
N ASN A 236 0.38 -0.19 -23.65
CA ASN A 236 -0.07 -1.45 -23.04
C ASN A 236 0.39 -1.57 -21.59
N THR A 237 -0.06 -2.62 -20.89
CA THR A 237 0.27 -2.89 -19.50
C THR A 237 0.46 -4.38 -19.25
N THR A 238 1.10 -4.74 -18.14
CA THR A 238 1.31 -6.12 -17.73
C THR A 238 1.13 -6.28 -16.22
N GLY A 239 0.97 -7.52 -15.78
CA GLY A 239 0.98 -7.88 -14.37
C GLY A 239 2.40 -8.12 -13.85
N GLY A 240 2.49 -8.35 -12.53
CA GLY A 240 3.74 -8.70 -11.87
C GLY A 240 3.48 -9.39 -10.53
N ILE A 241 4.55 -9.89 -9.91
CA ILE A 241 4.52 -10.55 -8.61
C ILE A 241 5.46 -9.80 -7.66
N ILE A 242 4.95 -9.51 -6.47
CA ILE A 242 5.75 -8.99 -5.36
C ILE A 242 5.86 -10.09 -4.31
N THR A 243 7.09 -10.40 -3.94
CA THR A 243 7.39 -11.34 -2.86
C THR A 243 7.75 -10.58 -1.61
N VAL A 244 7.25 -11.06 -0.47
CA VAL A 244 7.53 -10.48 0.85
C VAL A 244 8.17 -11.56 1.72
N SER A 245 9.32 -11.25 2.30
CA SER A 245 9.97 -12.05 3.33
C SER A 245 9.96 -11.30 4.66
N TYR A 246 9.81 -12.02 5.73
CA TYR A 246 9.93 -11.48 7.09
C TYR A 246 10.66 -12.47 7.97
N THR A 247 11.34 -11.94 8.99
CA THR A 247 12.03 -12.75 9.98
C THR A 247 11.05 -13.71 10.64
N HIS A 248 11.34 -15.00 10.60
CA HIS A 248 10.44 -16.04 11.12
C HIS A 248 10.28 -15.92 12.63
N LEU A 249 9.07 -15.63 13.04
CA LEU A 249 8.67 -15.75 14.43
C LEU A 249 8.37 -17.23 14.72
N THR A 250 9.19 -17.87 15.54
CA THR A 250 8.77 -19.09 16.21
C THR A 250 7.65 -18.73 17.19
N LEU A 251 6.41 -18.82 16.73
CA LEU A 251 5.28 -18.72 17.63
C LEU A 251 5.44 -19.80 18.71
N PRO A 252 5.34 -19.46 20.00
CA PRO A 252 5.33 -20.46 21.03
C PRO A 252 4.15 -21.40 20.72
N THR A 253 4.47 -22.68 20.52
CA THR A 253 3.51 -23.74 20.19
C THR A 253 2.55 -24.08 21.36
N LYS A 254 2.56 -23.32 22.42
CA LYS A 254 1.57 -23.42 23.48
C LYS A 254 0.31 -22.66 23.06
N ARG A 255 -0.67 -23.42 22.55
CA ARG A 255 -2.06 -22.99 22.62
C ARG A 255 -2.37 -22.60 24.06
N ILE A 256 -2.64 -21.31 24.27
CA ILE A 256 -3.35 -20.91 25.49
C ILE A 256 -4.79 -21.34 25.24
N VAL A 257 -5.21 -22.39 25.90
CA VAL A 257 -6.60 -22.86 25.97
C VAL A 257 -7.36 -21.91 26.87
#